data_3eea58220682eed87ed9c3ac32b7cddd
#
_entry.id   3eea58220682eed87ed9c3ac32b7cddd
#
_cell.length_a   1.000
_cell.length_b   1.000
_cell.length_c   1.000
_cell.angle_alpha   90.00
_cell.angle_beta   90.00
_cell.angle_gamma   90.00
#
_symmetry.space_group_name_H-M   'P 1'
#
loop_
_entity.id
_entity.type
_entity.pdbx_description
1 polymer ?
#
loop_
_entity_poly.entity_id
_entity_poly.type
_entity_poly.pdbx_seq_one_letter_code
_entity_poly.pdbx_strand_id
1 'polypeptide(L)'
;MLFDGSGDASKIDSVPTLSSKHENVWEKILILGNPNNPTGRAISATELERLAQVCRETHTWLMLDECFQWFLDTRREGSFVGNLLNGVGDHVILLNALTKICSMAGLRLGYGIIPNAGLRERLEKFRQPWSVSAPAQAGGVAAFAVLADHSEGNLLEWTVKSLQTERPRLAEKLEELGFIVYPSQTNYLLFRSPDEDSRDYKQGCLEHGILIRACENFEGLNRHYYRVAVRNRGENERLINILKEVQSEEKHNVNL
;
A
#
# COMPACT_ATOMS: atom_id res chain seq x y z
N MET A 1 -7.54 -12.93 -0.67
CA MET A 1 -8.64 -11.95 -0.71
C MET A 1 -9.06 -11.82 -2.15
N LEU A 2 -10.17 -12.44 -2.52
CA LEU A 2 -10.69 -12.41 -3.89
C LEU A 2 -11.35 -11.04 -4.12
N PHE A 3 -10.91 -10.31 -5.12
CA PHE A 3 -11.44 -9.01 -5.50
C PHE A 3 -12.40 -9.24 -6.68
N ASP A 4 -13.69 -9.01 -6.50
CA ASP A 4 -14.69 -9.13 -7.58
C ASP A 4 -14.81 -7.85 -8.45
N GLY A 5 -13.97 -6.86 -8.21
CA GLY A 5 -13.95 -5.60 -8.96
C GLY A 5 -15.07 -4.61 -8.61
N SER A 6 -16.02 -4.95 -7.73
CA SER A 6 -17.18 -4.09 -7.42
C SER A 6 -16.92 -3.07 -6.32
N GLY A 7 -15.86 -3.22 -5.55
CA GLY A 7 -15.51 -2.29 -4.46
C GLY A 7 -16.48 -2.28 -3.26
N ASP A 8 -17.38 -3.24 -3.19
CA ASP A 8 -18.38 -3.34 -2.13
C ASP A 8 -17.88 -4.21 -0.99
N ALA A 9 -17.52 -3.57 0.13
CA ALA A 9 -17.07 -4.23 1.35
C ALA A 9 -18.16 -5.07 2.05
N SER A 10 -19.42 -4.99 1.60
CA SER A 10 -20.53 -5.76 2.17
C SER A 10 -20.52 -7.24 1.78
N LYS A 11 -19.68 -7.64 0.82
CA LYS A 11 -19.54 -9.03 0.35
C LYS A 11 -18.32 -9.75 0.93
N ILE A 12 -18.06 -9.59 2.21
CA ILE A 12 -17.19 -10.55 2.91
C ILE A 12 -18.06 -11.78 3.22
N ASP A 13 -18.26 -12.63 2.20
CA ASP A 13 -18.95 -13.90 2.38
C ASP A 13 -18.09 -14.82 3.24
N SER A 14 -18.68 -15.23 4.36
CA SER A 14 -18.37 -16.33 5.27
C SER A 14 -16.89 -16.79 5.32
N VAL A 15 -16.18 -16.33 6.33
CA VAL A 15 -14.97 -17.02 6.82
C VAL A 15 -15.35 -18.48 7.12
N PRO A 16 -14.64 -19.49 6.56
CA PRO A 16 -14.92 -20.88 6.85
C PRO A 16 -14.88 -21.13 8.36
N THR A 17 -15.96 -21.62 8.91
CA THR A 17 -16.05 -22.01 10.33
C THR A 17 -15.28 -23.30 10.52
N LEU A 18 -14.03 -23.22 10.94
CA LEU A 18 -13.30 -24.39 11.45
C LEU A 18 -13.73 -24.63 12.90
N SER A 19 -14.39 -25.76 13.14
CA SER A 19 -14.69 -26.18 14.50
C SER A 19 -13.39 -26.60 15.19
N SER A 20 -12.89 -25.83 16.16
CA SER A 20 -11.78 -26.23 17.02
C SER A 20 -12.26 -26.47 18.45
N LYS A 21 -11.81 -27.57 19.03
CA LYS A 21 -12.10 -27.98 20.42
C LYS A 21 -11.20 -27.32 21.48
N HIS A 22 -10.53 -26.21 21.13
CA HIS A 22 -9.63 -25.49 22.04
C HIS A 22 -10.20 -24.09 22.30
N GLU A 23 -10.95 -23.96 23.37
CA GLU A 23 -11.39 -22.67 23.91
C GLU A 23 -10.15 -21.82 24.26
N ASN A 24 -10.08 -20.58 23.72
CA ASN A 24 -9.06 -19.54 23.97
C ASN A 24 -7.72 -19.62 23.23
N VAL A 25 -7.58 -20.32 22.12
CA VAL A 25 -6.38 -20.26 21.29
C VAL A 25 -6.64 -19.40 20.05
N TRP A 26 -5.86 -18.34 19.88
CA TRP A 26 -5.84 -17.51 18.66
C TRP A 26 -5.04 -18.24 17.57
N GLU A 27 -5.71 -19.06 16.77
CA GLU A 27 -5.10 -19.90 15.75
C GLU A 27 -5.15 -19.30 14.35
N LYS A 28 -5.97 -18.27 14.17
CA LYS A 28 -6.19 -17.62 12.88
C LYS A 28 -5.51 -16.26 12.85
N ILE A 29 -5.04 -15.87 11.67
CA ILE A 29 -4.52 -14.54 11.42
C ILE A 29 -5.11 -14.00 10.11
N LEU A 30 -5.66 -12.79 10.17
CA LEU A 30 -6.07 -12.02 9.01
C LEU A 30 -4.99 -10.96 8.75
N ILE A 31 -4.41 -10.98 7.54
CA ILE A 31 -3.36 -10.04 7.13
C ILE A 31 -3.91 -9.11 6.06
N LEU A 32 -3.85 -7.81 6.30
CA LEU A 32 -4.34 -6.78 5.38
C LEU A 32 -3.32 -5.66 5.20
N GLY A 33 -3.12 -5.23 3.94
CA GLY A 33 -2.44 -3.97 3.64
C GLY A 33 -3.43 -2.80 3.72
N ASN A 34 -3.14 -1.80 4.55
CA ASN A 34 -3.95 -0.59 4.67
C ASN A 34 -3.07 0.66 4.74
N PRO A 35 -2.98 1.45 3.66
CA PRO A 35 -3.61 1.29 2.33
C PRO A 35 -3.16 0.03 1.58
N ASN A 36 -4.09 -0.51 0.78
CA ASN A 36 -3.86 -1.73 0.02
C ASN A 36 -2.89 -1.52 -1.15
N ASN A 37 -2.02 -2.47 -1.38
CA ASN A 37 -1.17 -2.58 -2.55
C ASN A 37 -1.67 -3.77 -3.41
N PRO A 38 -2.10 -3.57 -4.68
CA PRO A 38 -1.71 -2.47 -5.57
C PRO A 38 -2.73 -1.33 -5.73
N THR A 39 -3.90 -1.38 -5.12
CA THR A 39 -5.01 -0.44 -5.41
C THR A 39 -4.80 0.95 -4.83
N GLY A 40 -4.04 1.10 -3.74
CA GLY A 40 -3.86 2.37 -3.04
C GLY A 40 -5.08 2.84 -2.24
N ARG A 41 -6.10 1.99 -2.06
CA ARG A 41 -7.30 2.31 -1.27
C ARG A 41 -7.03 2.06 0.21
N ALA A 42 -7.47 2.99 1.04
CA ALA A 42 -7.50 2.81 2.49
C ALA A 42 -8.88 2.38 2.96
N ILE A 43 -8.91 1.57 4.00
CA ILE A 43 -10.11 1.23 4.77
C ILE A 43 -10.35 2.37 5.76
N SER A 44 -11.58 2.79 5.92
CA SER A 44 -11.91 3.86 6.87
C SER A 44 -11.68 3.41 8.34
N ALA A 45 -11.45 4.37 9.23
CA ALA A 45 -11.24 4.08 10.66
C ALA A 45 -12.40 3.28 11.25
N THR A 46 -13.64 3.64 10.91
CA THR A 46 -14.85 2.94 11.38
C THR A 46 -14.92 1.49 10.89
N GLU A 47 -14.54 1.24 9.63
CA GLU A 47 -14.50 -0.12 9.08
C GLU A 47 -13.38 -0.95 9.72
N LEU A 48 -12.22 -0.34 9.99
CA LEU A 48 -11.12 -1.01 10.71
C LEU A 48 -11.51 -1.37 12.14
N GLU A 49 -12.22 -0.49 12.86
CA GLU A 49 -12.74 -0.77 14.20
C GLU A 49 -13.72 -1.94 14.18
N ARG A 50 -14.65 -1.93 13.22
CA ARG A 50 -15.60 -3.03 13.03
C ARG A 50 -14.89 -4.34 12.70
N LEU A 51 -13.90 -4.30 11.83
CA LEU A 51 -13.10 -5.47 11.47
C LEU A 51 -12.33 -6.01 12.68
N ALA A 52 -11.71 -5.13 13.46
CA ALA A 52 -11.01 -5.51 14.68
C ALA A 52 -11.98 -6.16 15.69
N GLN A 53 -13.19 -5.63 15.82
CA GLN A 53 -14.22 -6.24 16.67
C GLN A 53 -14.60 -7.66 16.21
N VAL A 54 -14.85 -7.87 14.92
CA VAL A 54 -15.13 -9.20 14.35
C VAL A 54 -13.95 -10.16 14.57
N CYS A 55 -12.72 -9.68 14.36
CA CYS A 55 -11.52 -10.49 14.62
C CYS A 55 -11.42 -10.91 16.09
N ARG A 56 -11.77 -10.03 17.03
CA ARG A 56 -11.83 -10.34 18.46
C ARG A 56 -12.86 -11.43 18.76
N GLU A 57 -14.07 -11.27 18.25
CA GLU A 57 -15.19 -12.21 18.47
C GLU A 57 -14.90 -13.60 17.88
N THR A 58 -14.14 -13.66 16.80
CA THR A 58 -13.77 -14.91 16.11
C THR A 58 -12.42 -15.48 16.54
N HIS A 59 -11.78 -14.93 17.58
CA HIS A 59 -10.45 -15.32 18.06
C HIS A 59 -9.40 -15.32 16.93
N THR A 60 -9.39 -14.24 16.13
CA THR A 60 -8.50 -14.05 14.98
C THR A 60 -7.55 -12.89 15.24
N TRP A 61 -6.24 -13.09 15.09
CA TRP A 61 -5.28 -12.00 15.08
C TRP A 61 -5.50 -11.14 13.84
N LEU A 62 -5.49 -9.82 13.99
CA LEU A 62 -5.52 -8.89 12.88
C LEU A 62 -4.13 -8.28 12.70
N MET A 63 -3.48 -8.55 11.56
CA MET A 63 -2.22 -7.92 11.17
C MET A 63 -2.47 -6.89 10.08
N LEU A 64 -2.20 -5.62 10.38
CA LEU A 64 -2.34 -4.51 9.45
C LEU A 64 -0.96 -4.06 8.99
N ASP A 65 -0.70 -4.12 7.69
CA ASP A 65 0.48 -3.51 7.06
C ASP A 65 0.15 -2.06 6.68
N GLU A 66 0.64 -1.13 7.48
CA GLU A 66 0.47 0.30 7.31
C GLU A 66 1.69 1.00 6.65
N CYS A 67 2.51 0.28 5.88
CA CYS A 67 3.71 0.85 5.25
C CYS A 67 3.43 2.04 4.30
N PHE A 68 2.20 2.21 3.84
CA PHE A 68 1.76 3.33 3.00
C PHE A 68 0.88 4.35 3.73
N GLN A 69 0.62 4.18 5.02
CA GLN A 69 -0.24 5.05 5.82
C GLN A 69 0.25 6.51 5.86
N TRP A 70 1.56 6.73 5.84
CA TRP A 70 2.18 8.05 5.86
C TRP A 70 1.82 8.96 4.68
N PHE A 71 1.28 8.39 3.59
CA PHE A 71 0.87 9.13 2.39
C PHE A 71 -0.60 9.57 2.41
N LEU A 72 -1.38 9.13 3.41
CA LEU A 72 -2.76 9.55 3.58
C LEU A 72 -2.84 10.97 4.16
N ASP A 73 -3.95 11.65 3.89
CA ASP A 73 -4.29 12.87 4.60
C ASP A 73 -4.69 12.51 6.04
N THR A 74 -3.72 12.53 6.95
CA THR A 74 -3.89 12.12 8.36
C THR A 74 -4.92 12.94 9.13
N ARG A 75 -5.32 14.11 8.61
CA ARG A 75 -6.40 14.91 9.20
C ARG A 75 -7.78 14.32 8.95
N ARG A 76 -7.92 13.43 7.95
CA ARG A 76 -9.18 12.78 7.57
C ARG A 76 -9.23 11.29 7.88
N GLU A 77 -8.10 10.62 7.82
CA GLU A 77 -8.01 9.16 7.83
C GLU A 77 -6.87 8.73 8.77
N GLY A 78 -7.13 8.71 10.07
CA GLY A 78 -6.13 8.35 11.08
C GLY A 78 -5.60 6.92 10.91
N SER A 79 -4.35 6.70 11.33
CA SER A 79 -3.81 5.36 11.53
C SER A 79 -4.56 4.65 12.65
N PHE A 80 -4.64 3.31 12.60
CA PHE A 80 -5.20 2.50 13.68
C PHE A 80 -4.38 2.57 14.99
N VAL A 81 -3.18 3.16 14.95
CA VAL A 81 -2.32 3.40 16.13
C VAL A 81 -3.08 4.10 17.26
N GLY A 82 -3.90 5.12 16.94
CA GLY A 82 -4.71 5.82 17.94
C GLY A 82 -5.63 4.89 18.73
N ASN A 83 -6.28 3.98 18.05
CA ASN A 83 -7.17 3.00 18.68
C ASN A 83 -6.39 2.02 19.57
N LEU A 84 -5.19 1.61 19.16
CA LEU A 84 -4.33 0.76 19.98
C LEU A 84 -3.87 1.46 21.27
N LEU A 85 -3.49 2.73 21.19
CA LEU A 85 -3.09 3.52 22.34
C LEU A 85 -4.25 3.73 23.34
N ASN A 86 -5.49 3.72 22.84
CA ASN A 86 -6.71 3.78 23.66
C ASN A 86 -7.17 2.41 24.20
N GLY A 87 -6.33 1.38 24.09
CA GLY A 87 -6.62 0.05 24.62
C GLY A 87 -7.56 -0.81 23.78
N VAL A 88 -7.87 -0.36 22.57
CA VAL A 88 -8.66 -1.14 21.60
C VAL A 88 -7.70 -1.96 20.77
N GLY A 89 -7.72 -3.27 20.88
CA GLY A 89 -7.02 -4.15 19.94
C GLY A 89 -5.74 -4.82 20.45
N ASP A 90 -5.78 -5.42 21.63
CA ASP A 90 -4.73 -6.31 22.14
C ASP A 90 -4.44 -7.52 21.22
N HIS A 91 -5.34 -7.80 20.29
CA HIS A 91 -5.24 -8.83 19.24
C HIS A 91 -4.83 -8.24 17.86
N VAL A 92 -4.48 -6.96 17.79
CA VAL A 92 -4.04 -6.30 16.56
C VAL A 92 -2.53 -6.14 16.55
N ILE A 93 -1.92 -6.40 15.39
CA ILE A 93 -0.50 -6.22 15.11
C ILE A 93 -0.41 -5.19 14.00
N LEU A 94 0.23 -4.05 14.25
CA LEU A 94 0.55 -3.09 13.19
C LEU A 94 1.98 -3.27 12.71
N LEU A 95 2.14 -3.36 11.41
CA LEU A 95 3.44 -3.30 10.74
C LEU A 95 3.58 -1.98 10.01
N ASN A 96 4.74 -1.37 10.11
CA ASN A 96 5.04 -0.15 9.38
C ASN A 96 6.51 -0.12 8.97
N ALA A 97 6.86 0.73 8.00
CA ALA A 97 8.22 0.87 7.53
C ALA A 97 8.53 2.30 7.08
N LEU A 98 9.75 2.72 7.35
CA LEU A 98 10.27 4.02 6.90
C LEU A 98 10.80 3.98 5.46
N THR A 99 10.82 2.80 4.85
CA THR A 99 11.39 2.54 3.52
C THR A 99 10.77 3.39 2.41
N LYS A 100 9.49 3.76 2.53
CA LYS A 100 8.73 4.49 1.52
C LYS A 100 8.76 5.99 1.78
N ILE A 101 8.25 6.41 2.93
CA ILE A 101 8.10 7.84 3.27
C ILE A 101 9.46 8.56 3.38
N CYS A 102 10.49 7.90 3.91
CA CYS A 102 11.82 8.46 4.06
C CYS A 102 12.80 8.01 2.96
N SER A 103 12.33 7.39 1.87
CA SER A 103 13.18 6.92 0.76
C SER A 103 14.34 6.00 1.18
N MET A 104 14.15 5.21 2.25
CA MET A 104 15.17 4.39 2.91
C MET A 104 15.10 2.91 2.50
N ALA A 105 14.72 2.62 1.25
CA ALA A 105 14.50 1.25 0.80
C ALA A 105 15.73 0.34 0.99
N GLY A 106 16.93 0.86 0.83
CA GLY A 106 18.20 0.14 0.98
C GLY A 106 18.54 -0.22 2.43
N LEU A 107 18.07 0.53 3.42
CA LEU A 107 18.38 0.30 4.85
C LEU A 107 17.55 -0.83 5.47
N ARG A 108 16.49 -1.30 4.83
CA ARG A 108 15.66 -2.43 5.27
C ARG A 108 15.13 -2.28 6.70
N LEU A 109 14.57 -1.13 7.05
CA LEU A 109 14.04 -0.83 8.37
C LEU A 109 12.51 -0.79 8.37
N GLY A 110 11.91 -1.60 9.24
CA GLY A 110 10.51 -1.58 9.59
C GLY A 110 10.34 -1.78 11.09
N TYR A 111 9.13 -1.61 11.57
CA TYR A 111 8.77 -1.81 12.97
C TYR A 111 7.35 -2.36 13.11
N GLY A 112 7.09 -3.04 14.23
CA GLY A 112 5.77 -3.51 14.60
C GLY A 112 5.30 -2.86 15.90
N ILE A 113 4.03 -2.55 15.99
CA ILE A 113 3.36 -2.13 17.21
C ILE A 113 2.48 -3.29 17.65
N ILE A 114 2.80 -3.88 18.80
CA ILE A 114 2.17 -5.08 19.34
C ILE A 114 1.77 -4.80 20.79
N PRO A 115 0.51 -4.42 21.04
CA PRO A 115 0.04 -4.10 22.40
C PRO A 115 0.10 -5.31 23.34
N ASN A 116 -0.20 -6.50 22.84
CA ASN A 116 -0.20 -7.74 23.63
C ASN A 116 1.21 -8.11 24.10
N ALA A 117 1.47 -7.96 25.40
CA ALA A 117 2.79 -8.21 25.99
C ALA A 117 3.23 -9.67 25.82
N GLY A 118 2.33 -10.63 26.03
CA GLY A 118 2.65 -12.05 25.90
C GLY A 118 3.02 -12.45 24.47
N LEU A 119 2.33 -11.90 23.46
CA LEU A 119 2.69 -12.09 22.06
C LEU A 119 4.06 -11.43 21.75
N ARG A 120 4.26 -10.20 22.21
CA ARG A 120 5.53 -9.47 22.01
C ARG A 120 6.72 -10.23 22.58
N GLU A 121 6.63 -10.74 23.82
CA GLU A 121 7.69 -11.53 24.44
C GLU A 121 7.97 -12.83 23.66
N ARG A 122 6.94 -13.48 23.15
CA ARG A 122 7.11 -14.67 22.31
C ARG A 122 7.83 -14.34 21.01
N LEU A 123 7.43 -13.28 20.32
CA LEU A 123 8.06 -12.83 19.06
C LEU A 123 9.53 -12.43 19.26
N GLU A 124 9.86 -11.77 20.38
CA GLU A 124 11.25 -11.43 20.70
C GLU A 124 12.17 -12.67 20.81
N LYS A 125 11.64 -13.79 21.29
CA LYS A 125 12.40 -15.06 21.37
C LYS A 125 12.73 -15.66 20.00
N PHE A 126 11.92 -15.34 18.96
CA PHE A 126 12.14 -15.80 17.59
C PHE A 126 12.88 -14.78 16.74
N ARG A 127 13.07 -13.57 17.25
CA ARG A 127 13.81 -12.53 16.52
C ARG A 127 15.28 -12.92 16.40
N GLN A 128 15.81 -12.81 15.18
CA GLN A 128 17.23 -13.05 14.97
C GLN A 128 18.08 -11.99 15.67
N PRO A 129 19.17 -12.37 16.35
CA PRO A 129 20.16 -11.41 16.84
C PRO A 129 20.65 -10.54 15.68
N TRP A 130 20.91 -9.25 15.98
CA TRP A 130 21.43 -8.28 14.98
C TRP A 130 20.53 -8.07 13.75
N SER A 131 19.23 -8.29 13.90
CA SER A 131 18.25 -8.17 12.81
C SER A 131 18.17 -6.77 12.18
N VAL A 132 18.66 -5.73 12.87
CA VAL A 132 18.73 -4.35 12.39
C VAL A 132 20.17 -3.86 12.42
N SER A 133 20.70 -3.48 11.24
CA SER A 133 22.07 -2.98 11.11
C SER A 133 22.24 -1.61 11.78
N ALA A 134 23.46 -1.27 12.19
CA ALA A 134 23.76 0.02 12.81
C ALA A 134 23.39 1.23 11.88
N PRO A 135 23.67 1.21 10.58
CA PRO A 135 23.21 2.25 9.67
C PRO A 135 21.68 2.38 9.62
N ALA A 136 20.94 1.25 9.67
CA ALA A 136 19.48 1.26 9.69
C ALA A 136 18.95 1.87 10.99
N GLN A 137 19.56 1.58 12.14
CA GLN A 137 19.20 2.18 13.42
C GLN A 137 19.42 3.69 13.40
N ALA A 138 20.60 4.16 13.00
CA ALA A 138 20.92 5.59 12.91
C ALA A 138 19.97 6.31 11.93
N GLY A 139 19.73 5.72 10.76
CA GLY A 139 18.76 6.24 9.78
C GLY A 139 17.34 6.30 10.34
N GLY A 140 16.93 5.30 11.11
CA GLY A 140 15.62 5.25 11.76
C GLY A 140 15.42 6.36 12.77
N VAL A 141 16.42 6.62 13.63
CA VAL A 141 16.39 7.72 14.60
C VAL A 141 16.24 9.07 13.88
N ALA A 142 17.04 9.30 12.84
CA ALA A 142 16.95 10.53 12.04
C ALA A 142 15.59 10.66 11.34
N ALA A 143 15.07 9.58 10.77
CA ALA A 143 13.78 9.56 10.09
C ALA A 143 12.63 9.89 11.05
N PHE A 144 12.61 9.30 12.23
CA PHE A 144 11.59 9.62 13.24
C PHE A 144 11.68 11.06 13.73
N ALA A 145 12.88 11.62 13.85
CA ALA A 145 13.04 13.04 14.18
C ALA A 145 12.41 13.96 13.13
N VAL A 146 12.59 13.63 11.83
CA VAL A 146 11.96 14.36 10.72
C VAL A 146 10.43 14.18 10.69
N LEU A 147 9.93 12.98 10.94
CA LEU A 147 8.50 12.70 10.94
C LEU A 147 7.78 13.27 12.18
N ALA A 148 8.51 13.47 13.28
CA ALA A 148 8.01 14.12 14.51
C ALA A 148 8.06 15.66 14.42
N ASP A 149 8.62 16.23 13.37
CA ASP A 149 8.56 17.67 13.13
C ASP A 149 7.14 18.06 12.72
N HIS A 150 6.50 18.88 13.54
CA HIS A 150 5.16 19.43 13.33
C HIS A 150 5.17 20.90 12.90
N SER A 151 6.32 21.43 12.49
CA SER A 151 6.42 22.79 11.94
C SER A 151 5.62 22.90 10.65
N GLU A 152 5.14 24.10 10.35
CA GLU A 152 4.45 24.38 9.10
C GLU A 152 5.37 24.11 7.89
N GLY A 153 4.86 23.38 6.90
CA GLY A 153 5.62 23.01 5.71
C GLY A 153 6.64 21.89 5.94
N ASN A 154 6.52 21.11 7.02
CA ASN A 154 7.37 19.95 7.24
C ASN A 154 7.29 18.92 6.09
N LEU A 155 8.25 17.98 6.07
CA LEU A 155 8.37 16.99 4.99
C LEU A 155 7.07 16.20 4.74
N LEU A 156 6.39 15.78 5.81
CA LEU A 156 5.18 14.99 5.68
C LEU A 156 4.05 15.82 5.06
N GLU A 157 3.83 17.02 5.56
CA GLU A 157 2.82 17.94 5.02
C GLU A 157 3.08 18.29 3.55
N TRP A 158 4.34 18.61 3.23
CA TRP A 158 4.75 18.88 1.84
C TRP A 158 4.52 17.67 0.93
N THR A 159 4.86 16.47 1.39
CA THR A 159 4.67 15.22 0.63
C THR A 159 3.20 14.97 0.34
N VAL A 160 2.34 15.06 1.36
CA VAL A 160 0.89 14.85 1.22
C VAL A 160 0.27 15.87 0.28
N LYS A 161 0.59 17.17 0.42
CA LYS A 161 0.11 18.25 -0.47
C LYS A 161 0.55 18.03 -1.92
N SER A 162 1.81 17.61 -2.13
CA SER A 162 2.33 17.33 -3.47
C SER A 162 1.56 16.16 -4.12
N LEU A 163 1.28 15.11 -3.37
CA LEU A 163 0.49 13.97 -3.84
C LEU A 163 -0.96 14.34 -4.13
N GLN A 164 -1.58 15.19 -3.31
CA GLN A 164 -2.94 15.67 -3.53
C GLN A 164 -3.08 16.45 -4.87
N THR A 165 -2.00 17.06 -5.32
CA THR A 165 -1.96 17.80 -6.60
C THR A 165 -1.60 16.89 -7.77
N GLU A 166 -0.50 16.13 -7.64
CA GLU A 166 0.06 15.38 -8.77
C GLU A 166 -0.68 14.06 -9.06
N ARG A 167 -1.26 13.40 -8.04
CA ARG A 167 -1.99 12.15 -8.24
C ARG A 167 -3.24 12.32 -9.12
N PRO A 168 -4.16 13.28 -8.86
CA PRO A 168 -5.30 13.50 -9.75
C PRO A 168 -4.87 13.89 -11.17
N ARG A 169 -3.86 14.75 -11.29
CA ARG A 169 -3.32 15.17 -12.60
C ARG A 169 -2.76 13.99 -13.40
N LEU A 170 -2.00 13.11 -12.75
CA LEU A 170 -1.47 11.91 -13.41
C LEU A 170 -2.60 10.95 -13.81
N ALA A 171 -3.60 10.78 -12.95
CA ALA A 171 -4.77 9.95 -13.25
C ALA A 171 -5.51 10.46 -14.50
N GLU A 172 -5.83 11.75 -14.56
CA GLU A 172 -6.47 12.39 -15.71
C GLU A 172 -5.67 12.17 -17.01
N LYS A 173 -4.34 12.33 -16.95
CA LYS A 173 -3.49 12.12 -18.12
C LYS A 173 -3.44 10.66 -18.58
N LEU A 174 -3.51 9.70 -17.67
CA LEU A 174 -3.63 8.29 -18.01
C LEU A 174 -5.00 7.99 -18.63
N GLU A 175 -6.09 8.58 -18.12
CA GLU A 175 -7.44 8.44 -18.68
C GLU A 175 -7.54 9.06 -20.08
N GLU A 176 -6.90 10.20 -20.33
CA GLU A 176 -6.78 10.81 -21.68
C GLU A 176 -6.10 9.87 -22.69
N LEU A 177 -5.23 8.98 -22.24
CA LEU A 177 -4.60 7.94 -23.06
C LEU A 177 -5.47 6.66 -23.23
N GLY A 178 -6.70 6.66 -22.70
CA GLY A 178 -7.62 5.53 -22.80
C GLY A 178 -7.41 4.44 -21.74
N PHE A 179 -6.55 4.65 -20.74
CA PHE A 179 -6.43 3.73 -19.62
C PHE A 179 -7.58 3.87 -18.62
N ILE A 180 -7.94 2.79 -17.97
CA ILE A 180 -8.86 2.81 -16.83
C ILE A 180 -8.04 3.00 -15.57
N VAL A 181 -8.23 4.10 -14.85
CA VAL A 181 -7.46 4.42 -13.63
C VAL A 181 -8.31 4.14 -12.40
N TYR A 182 -7.72 3.47 -11.41
CA TYR A 182 -8.39 3.16 -10.15
C TYR A 182 -8.08 4.22 -9.10
N PRO A 183 -9.08 4.65 -8.30
CA PRO A 183 -8.88 5.63 -7.24
C PRO A 183 -7.83 5.16 -6.23
N SER A 184 -6.92 6.05 -5.87
CA SER A 184 -5.85 5.77 -4.89
C SER A 184 -5.72 6.94 -3.91
N GLN A 185 -5.32 6.62 -2.68
CA GLN A 185 -5.04 7.58 -1.61
C GLN A 185 -3.53 7.63 -1.27
N THR A 186 -2.71 6.83 -1.99
CA THR A 186 -1.27 6.69 -1.73
C THR A 186 -0.40 7.41 -2.76
N ASN A 187 0.89 7.10 -2.76
CA ASN A 187 1.89 7.62 -3.69
C ASN A 187 2.03 6.80 -4.98
N TYR A 188 1.00 6.03 -5.34
CA TYR A 188 0.94 5.27 -6.61
C TYR A 188 -0.48 5.20 -7.15
N LEU A 189 -0.58 4.91 -8.44
CA LEU A 189 -1.84 4.63 -9.14
C LEU A 189 -1.79 3.24 -9.75
N LEU A 190 -2.88 2.48 -9.58
CA LEU A 190 -3.19 1.29 -10.37
C LEU A 190 -3.98 1.74 -11.59
N PHE A 191 -3.60 1.26 -12.77
CA PHE A 191 -4.35 1.48 -14.00
C PHE A 191 -4.37 0.24 -14.86
N ARG A 192 -5.30 0.17 -15.80
CA ARG A 192 -5.50 -0.96 -16.69
C ARG A 192 -5.59 -0.49 -18.14
N SER A 193 -4.91 -1.20 -19.07
CA SER A 193 -5.15 -1.04 -20.49
C SER A 193 -6.46 -1.72 -20.92
N PRO A 194 -7.09 -1.31 -22.05
CA PRO A 194 -8.21 -2.03 -22.63
C PRO A 194 -7.88 -3.51 -22.88
N ASP A 195 -8.87 -4.40 -22.83
CA ASP A 195 -8.67 -5.86 -22.98
C ASP A 195 -8.19 -6.25 -24.40
N GLU A 196 -8.61 -5.49 -25.40
CA GLU A 196 -8.19 -5.65 -26.79
C GLU A 196 -6.77 -5.12 -27.08
N ASP A 197 -6.16 -4.39 -26.12
CA ASP A 197 -4.81 -3.86 -26.26
C ASP A 197 -3.76 -4.95 -25.99
N SER A 198 -3.05 -5.35 -27.04
CA SER A 198 -2.03 -6.40 -26.97
C SER A 198 -0.67 -5.94 -26.47
N ARG A 199 -0.45 -4.64 -26.28
CA ARG A 199 0.84 -4.05 -25.92
C ARG A 199 1.33 -4.47 -24.55
N ASP A 200 2.63 -4.73 -24.46
CA ASP A 200 3.33 -4.83 -23.19
C ASP A 200 3.92 -3.45 -22.78
N TYR A 201 3.11 -2.68 -22.07
CA TYR A 201 3.53 -1.36 -21.60
C TYR A 201 4.72 -1.39 -20.63
N LYS A 202 4.92 -2.51 -19.92
CA LYS A 202 6.11 -2.67 -19.06
C LYS A 202 7.37 -2.73 -19.90
N GLN A 203 7.36 -3.54 -20.96
CA GLN A 203 8.50 -3.70 -21.86
C GLN A 203 8.74 -2.40 -22.64
N GLY A 204 7.70 -1.81 -23.23
CA GLY A 204 7.82 -0.56 -23.97
C GLY A 204 8.36 0.59 -23.12
N CYS A 205 7.86 0.77 -21.91
CA CYS A 205 8.40 1.77 -20.97
C CYS A 205 9.87 1.49 -20.59
N LEU A 206 10.24 0.20 -20.42
CA LEU A 206 11.61 -0.18 -20.08
C LEU A 206 12.60 0.20 -21.20
N GLU A 207 12.24 0.01 -22.45
CA GLU A 207 13.03 0.38 -23.62
C GLU A 207 13.32 1.89 -23.68
N HIS A 208 12.41 2.69 -23.13
CA HIS A 208 12.56 4.15 -22.97
C HIS A 208 13.15 4.56 -21.60
N GLY A 209 13.67 3.60 -20.82
CA GLY A 209 14.34 3.83 -19.54
C GLY A 209 13.42 4.17 -18.38
N ILE A 210 12.14 3.75 -18.44
CA ILE A 210 11.19 3.81 -17.30
C ILE A 210 10.72 2.40 -16.93
N LEU A 211 10.87 2.05 -15.65
CA LEU A 211 10.35 0.80 -15.13
C LEU A 211 9.01 1.03 -14.45
N ILE A 212 7.93 0.47 -15.01
CA ILE A 212 6.61 0.39 -14.39
C ILE A 212 6.36 -1.00 -13.81
N ARG A 213 5.45 -1.13 -12.87
CA ARG A 213 5.13 -2.41 -12.24
C ARG A 213 3.97 -3.09 -12.97
N ALA A 214 4.20 -4.23 -13.64
CA ALA A 214 3.15 -5.13 -14.07
C ALA A 214 2.55 -5.86 -12.84
N CYS A 215 1.23 -5.96 -12.79
CA CYS A 215 0.48 -6.47 -11.62
C CYS A 215 -0.12 -7.86 -11.84
N GLU A 216 0.24 -8.58 -12.88
CA GLU A 216 -0.26 -9.91 -13.22
C GLU A 216 -0.03 -10.99 -12.14
N ASN A 217 0.92 -10.75 -11.23
CA ASN A 217 1.19 -11.66 -10.12
C ASN A 217 0.30 -11.42 -8.89
N PHE A 218 -0.59 -10.44 -8.93
CA PHE A 218 -1.62 -10.27 -7.92
C PHE A 218 -2.87 -11.08 -8.30
N GLU A 219 -3.40 -11.83 -7.36
CA GLU A 219 -4.62 -12.62 -7.59
C GLU A 219 -5.78 -11.71 -8.03
N GLY A 220 -6.49 -12.11 -9.09
CA GLY A 220 -7.56 -11.34 -9.70
C GLY A 220 -7.12 -10.24 -10.67
N LEU A 221 -5.81 -10.02 -10.85
CA LEU A 221 -5.27 -9.12 -11.87
C LEU A 221 -4.60 -9.92 -12.99
N ASN A 222 -4.56 -9.34 -14.19
CA ASN A 222 -3.94 -9.93 -15.36
C ASN A 222 -2.87 -9.01 -15.97
N ARG A 223 -2.35 -9.36 -17.15
CA ARG A 223 -1.29 -8.61 -17.87
C ARG A 223 -1.64 -7.17 -18.22
N HIS A 224 -2.92 -6.80 -18.19
CA HIS A 224 -3.36 -5.44 -18.52
C HIS A 224 -3.25 -4.47 -17.34
N TYR A 225 -2.94 -4.95 -16.14
CA TYR A 225 -2.86 -4.11 -14.94
C TYR A 225 -1.43 -3.68 -14.64
N TYR A 226 -1.27 -2.39 -14.48
CA TYR A 226 0.02 -1.75 -14.19
C TYR A 226 -0.10 -0.82 -12.99
N ARG A 227 0.98 -0.68 -12.24
CA ARG A 227 1.08 0.29 -11.14
C ARG A 227 2.29 1.21 -11.37
N VAL A 228 2.06 2.51 -11.22
CA VAL A 228 3.10 3.54 -11.31
C VAL A 228 3.16 4.36 -10.03
N ALA A 229 4.36 4.82 -9.66
CA ALA A 229 4.51 5.78 -8.58
C ALA A 229 4.07 7.17 -9.05
N VAL A 230 3.39 7.91 -8.18
CA VAL A 230 3.19 9.35 -8.35
C VAL A 230 4.48 10.04 -7.97
N ARG A 231 5.12 10.68 -8.94
CA ARG A 231 6.41 11.36 -8.82
C ARG A 231 6.23 12.88 -8.91
N ASN A 232 7.32 13.61 -9.04
CA ASN A 232 7.25 15.03 -9.37
C ASN A 232 6.69 15.24 -10.79
N ARG A 233 6.26 16.47 -11.07
CA ARG A 233 5.57 16.83 -12.32
C ARG A 233 6.36 16.44 -13.57
N GLY A 234 7.66 16.74 -13.62
CA GLY A 234 8.49 16.44 -14.79
C GLY A 234 8.64 14.94 -15.04
N GLU A 235 8.80 14.14 -13.99
CA GLU A 235 8.89 12.68 -14.09
C GLU A 235 7.55 12.07 -14.52
N ASN A 236 6.42 12.59 -14.00
CA ASN A 236 5.09 12.16 -14.41
C ASN A 236 4.80 12.51 -15.87
N GLU A 237 5.20 13.70 -16.35
CA GLU A 237 5.06 14.10 -17.75
C GLU A 237 5.91 13.21 -18.68
N ARG A 238 7.14 12.88 -18.26
CA ARG A 238 7.98 11.94 -19.01
C ARG A 238 7.32 10.58 -19.15
N LEU A 239 6.73 10.04 -18.08
CA LEU A 239 5.99 8.78 -18.13
C LEU A 239 4.84 8.85 -19.15
N ILE A 240 4.03 9.91 -19.10
CA ILE A 240 2.89 10.09 -20.01
C ILE A 240 3.37 10.17 -21.48
N ASN A 241 4.45 10.88 -21.75
CA ASN A 241 4.99 10.98 -23.11
C ASN A 241 5.47 9.60 -23.62
N ILE A 242 6.18 8.85 -22.81
CA ILE A 242 6.64 7.50 -23.16
C ILE A 242 5.44 6.55 -23.39
N LEU A 243 4.40 6.60 -22.55
CA LEU A 243 3.20 5.80 -22.80
C LEU A 243 2.52 6.14 -24.14
N LYS A 244 2.53 7.41 -24.56
CA LYS A 244 2.07 7.85 -25.89
C LYS A 244 2.93 7.28 -27.00
N GLU A 245 4.25 7.29 -26.85
CA GLU A 245 5.20 6.72 -27.83
C GLU A 245 4.93 5.23 -28.00
N VAL A 246 4.86 4.47 -26.90
CA VAL A 246 4.52 3.03 -26.92
C VAL A 246 3.16 2.76 -27.59
N GLN A 247 2.18 3.64 -27.42
CA GLN A 247 0.89 3.53 -28.13
C GLN A 247 0.98 3.82 -29.63
N SER A 248 1.96 4.61 -30.08
CA SER A 248 2.12 5.00 -31.46
C SER A 248 2.97 4.02 -32.28
N GLU A 249 3.93 3.33 -31.67
CA GLU A 249 4.91 2.46 -32.35
C GLU A 249 4.27 1.25 -33.04
N GLU A 250 3.24 0.64 -32.49
CA GLU A 250 2.56 -0.50 -33.11
C GLU A 250 1.68 -0.14 -34.33
N LYS A 251 1.27 1.11 -34.48
CA LYS A 251 0.52 1.52 -35.67
C LYS A 251 1.36 1.43 -36.95
N HIS A 252 2.70 1.37 -36.84
CA HIS A 252 3.60 1.23 -37.97
C HIS A 252 3.88 -0.23 -38.36
N ASN A 253 3.76 -1.18 -37.41
CA ASN A 253 4.04 -2.60 -37.68
C ASN A 253 2.85 -3.40 -38.26
N VAL A 254 1.65 -2.84 -38.31
CA VAL A 254 0.45 -3.50 -38.89
C VAL A 254 0.27 -3.19 -40.38
N ASN A 255 1.09 -2.29 -40.96
CA ASN A 255 1.02 -1.84 -42.36
C ASN A 255 2.22 -2.31 -43.23
N LEU A 256 2.92 -3.35 -42.83
CA LEU A 256 3.91 -4.10 -43.63
C LEU A 256 3.47 -5.59 -43.77
#